data_b2bdb54437bde87ce563c428bea0fbb6
#
_entry.id   b2bdb54437bde87ce563c428bea0fbb6
#
_cell.length_a   1.000
_cell.length_b   1.000
_cell.length_c   1.000
_cell.angle_alpha   90.00
_cell.angle_beta   90.00
_cell.angle_gamma   90.00
#
_symmetry.space_group_name_H-M   'P 1'
#
loop_
_entity.id
_entity.type
_entity.pdbx_description
1 polymer ?
#
loop_
_entity_poly.entity_id
_entity_poly.type
_entity_poly.pdbx_seq_one_letter_code
_entity_poly.pdbx_strand_id
1 'polypeptide(L)'
;MFLTMDSTGKIWFTDSPRNQIGYIDVETKEITTKTIPNLDPVMATNKPIFIQADFDDNIWISIVNKNKILKYIPDDDVFKILELPERDSLPFALSIDSDGNIWYTATGIGKFGYIDPNEGKITQYSKEIPLDGPEFLLFDKNENVWIAEHTGTAITKFNPVLETFEKISVPDEESLPFGMTFDRYGNIWFAQHVIDSIGVYDPDNNDLKEIPIPTEGSFIQFMTSDKNGKVWFVEQEGNKLGTVNIIEIPVNISQVKTIDSTEIKYTEITSPLIALGIIFTALFYVKAIHDKRRLNSLINS
;
A
#
# COMPACT_ATOMS: atom_id res chain seq x y z
N MET A 1 0.77 -4.00 -10.29
CA MET A 1 0.18 -2.76 -10.89
C MET A 1 -0.57 -2.03 -9.80
N PHE A 2 -0.26 -0.77 -9.61
CA PHE A 2 -0.96 0.13 -8.68
C PHE A 2 -1.71 1.18 -9.47
N LEU A 3 -2.73 1.77 -8.84
CA LEU A 3 -3.63 2.72 -9.46
C LEU A 3 -3.79 3.95 -8.57
N THR A 4 -3.95 5.11 -9.18
CA THR A 4 -4.42 6.34 -8.54
C THR A 4 -5.35 7.08 -9.48
N MET A 5 -6.14 8.00 -8.99
CA MET A 5 -7.01 8.83 -9.81
C MET A 5 -6.62 10.29 -9.63
N ASP A 6 -6.51 11.03 -10.72
CA ASP A 6 -6.28 12.48 -10.68
C ASP A 6 -7.61 13.24 -10.53
N SER A 7 -7.54 14.55 -10.34
CA SER A 7 -8.72 15.42 -10.15
C SER A 7 -9.62 15.47 -11.40
N THR A 8 -9.08 15.12 -12.57
CA THR A 8 -9.82 15.08 -13.85
C THR A 8 -10.56 13.75 -14.06
N GLY A 9 -10.36 12.78 -13.16
CA GLY A 9 -11.00 11.47 -13.22
C GLY A 9 -10.23 10.43 -14.05
N LYS A 10 -9.02 10.73 -14.54
CA LYS A 10 -8.17 9.75 -15.18
C LYS A 10 -7.62 8.77 -14.16
N ILE A 11 -7.64 7.49 -14.50
CA ILE A 11 -7.07 6.43 -13.65
C ILE A 11 -5.66 6.11 -14.15
N TRP A 12 -4.68 6.56 -13.39
CA TRP A 12 -3.27 6.32 -13.66
C TRP A 12 -2.83 4.95 -13.14
N PHE A 13 -1.89 4.31 -13.84
CA PHE A 13 -1.38 2.99 -13.49
C PHE A 13 0.13 2.84 -13.78
N THR A 14 0.77 1.91 -13.09
CA THR A 14 2.13 1.45 -13.37
C THR A 14 2.11 0.19 -14.24
N ASP A 15 2.97 0.15 -15.27
CA ASP A 15 3.24 -1.05 -16.07
C ASP A 15 4.74 -1.39 -15.97
N SER A 16 5.07 -2.10 -14.89
CA SER A 16 6.43 -2.49 -14.54
C SER A 16 7.12 -3.32 -15.65
N PRO A 17 6.47 -4.34 -16.23
CA PRO A 17 7.05 -5.13 -17.32
C PRO A 17 7.46 -4.33 -18.56
N ARG A 18 6.73 -3.24 -18.85
CA ARG A 18 7.02 -2.39 -20.01
C ARG A 18 7.78 -1.13 -19.68
N ASN A 19 8.16 -0.92 -18.41
CA ASN A 19 8.84 0.31 -17.95
C ASN A 19 8.02 1.57 -18.29
N GLN A 20 6.72 1.54 -18.00
CA GLN A 20 5.79 2.60 -18.35
C GLN A 20 4.90 2.98 -17.17
N ILE A 21 4.38 4.19 -17.22
CA ILE A 21 3.12 4.57 -16.59
C ILE A 21 2.08 4.81 -17.66
N GLY A 22 0.82 4.80 -17.30
CA GLY A 22 -0.24 5.16 -18.23
C GLY A 22 -1.47 5.64 -17.48
N TYR A 23 -2.44 6.11 -18.22
CA TYR A 23 -3.76 6.40 -17.70
C TYR A 23 -4.86 5.92 -18.61
N ILE A 24 -6.00 5.65 -18.01
CA ILE A 24 -7.26 5.37 -18.68
C ILE A 24 -8.14 6.60 -18.47
N ASP A 25 -8.59 7.20 -19.56
CA ASP A 25 -9.66 8.17 -19.53
C ASP A 25 -10.99 7.41 -19.37
N VAL A 26 -11.71 7.66 -18.25
CA VAL A 26 -12.91 6.87 -17.92
C VAL A 26 -14.10 7.19 -18.80
N GLU A 27 -14.13 8.36 -19.48
CA GLU A 27 -15.20 8.76 -20.38
C GLU A 27 -14.99 8.18 -21.78
N THR A 28 -13.79 8.38 -22.35
CA THR A 28 -13.47 7.91 -23.71
C THR A 28 -13.02 6.46 -23.73
N LYS A 29 -12.57 5.91 -22.60
CA LYS A 29 -11.95 4.59 -22.42
C LYS A 29 -10.64 4.42 -23.21
N GLU A 30 -10.04 5.52 -23.61
CA GLU A 30 -8.72 5.52 -24.23
C GLU A 30 -7.62 5.31 -23.20
N ILE A 31 -6.60 4.54 -23.62
CA ILE A 31 -5.41 4.29 -22.81
C ILE A 31 -4.24 5.04 -23.42
N THR A 32 -3.61 5.86 -22.61
CA THR A 32 -2.36 6.55 -22.98
C THR A 32 -1.23 6.03 -22.09
N THR A 33 -0.05 5.80 -22.67
CA THR A 33 1.13 5.35 -21.92
C THR A 33 2.33 6.26 -22.14
N LYS A 34 3.20 6.33 -21.13
CA LYS A 34 4.46 7.06 -21.12
C LYS A 34 5.59 6.16 -20.68
N THR A 35 6.64 6.07 -21.49
CA THR A 35 7.83 5.31 -21.12
C THR A 35 8.65 6.09 -20.11
N ILE A 36 9.01 5.44 -19.00
CA ILE A 36 9.90 6.01 -17.99
C ILE A 36 11.32 6.06 -18.58
N PRO A 37 12.03 7.20 -18.45
CA PRO A 37 13.38 7.33 -18.96
C PRO A 37 14.31 6.29 -18.33
N ASN A 38 15.40 5.96 -19.02
CA ASN A 38 16.43 5.10 -18.44
C ASN A 38 17.11 5.81 -17.28
N LEU A 39 16.99 5.24 -16.07
CA LEU A 39 17.51 5.81 -14.82
C LEU A 39 18.90 5.29 -14.45
N ASP A 40 19.37 4.27 -15.13
CA ASP A 40 20.66 3.63 -14.84
C ASP A 40 21.21 2.95 -16.09
N PRO A 41 22.41 3.34 -16.57
CA PRO A 41 22.99 2.78 -17.78
C PRO A 41 23.39 1.30 -17.67
N VAL A 42 23.58 0.78 -16.45
CA VAL A 42 24.00 -0.60 -16.20
C VAL A 42 22.80 -1.53 -16.06
N MET A 43 21.75 -1.07 -15.37
CA MET A 43 20.53 -1.84 -15.14
C MET A 43 19.39 -1.22 -15.97
N ALA A 44 19.19 -1.71 -17.18
CA ALA A 44 18.31 -1.10 -18.17
C ALA A 44 16.81 -1.05 -17.78
N THR A 45 16.35 -1.93 -16.88
CA THR A 45 14.94 -2.00 -16.50
C THR A 45 14.66 -1.26 -15.20
N ASN A 46 13.73 -0.32 -15.23
CA ASN A 46 13.13 0.24 -14.03
C ASN A 46 11.98 -0.67 -13.57
N LYS A 47 11.69 -0.64 -12.25
CA LYS A 47 10.53 -1.33 -11.69
C LYS A 47 9.63 -0.29 -11.01
N PRO A 48 8.78 0.41 -11.79
CA PRO A 48 7.76 1.26 -11.20
C PRO A 48 6.76 0.39 -10.45
N ILE A 49 6.51 0.72 -9.18
CA ILE A 49 5.59 -0.05 -8.32
C ILE A 49 4.41 0.80 -7.94
N PHE A 50 4.57 1.71 -6.98
CA PHE A 50 3.48 2.52 -6.49
C PHE A 50 3.31 3.79 -7.33
N ILE A 51 2.09 4.31 -7.38
CA ILE A 51 1.73 5.51 -8.13
C ILE A 51 0.72 6.32 -7.32
N GLN A 52 0.93 7.64 -7.25
CA GLN A 52 0.10 8.56 -6.49
C GLN A 52 -0.04 9.88 -7.24
N ALA A 53 -1.26 10.38 -7.43
CA ALA A 53 -1.51 11.74 -7.91
C ALA A 53 -1.40 12.72 -6.74
N ASP A 54 -0.71 13.86 -6.92
CA ASP A 54 -0.71 14.97 -5.96
C ASP A 54 -1.89 15.93 -6.21
N PHE A 55 -2.02 16.97 -5.38
CA PHE A 55 -3.12 17.93 -5.48
C PHE A 55 -3.05 18.83 -6.73
N ASP A 56 -1.90 18.87 -7.39
CA ASP A 56 -1.67 19.58 -8.66
C ASP A 56 -1.72 18.64 -9.87
N ASP A 57 -2.24 17.41 -9.69
CA ASP A 57 -2.32 16.36 -10.71
C ASP A 57 -0.97 15.89 -11.26
N ASN A 58 0.13 16.17 -10.57
CA ASN A 58 1.39 15.51 -10.89
C ASN A 58 1.38 14.08 -10.38
N ILE A 59 2.08 13.21 -11.07
CA ILE A 59 2.07 11.78 -10.81
C ILE A 59 3.41 11.36 -10.21
N TRP A 60 3.35 10.84 -8.99
CA TRP A 60 4.50 10.36 -8.26
C TRP A 60 4.62 8.83 -8.37
N ILE A 61 5.83 8.33 -8.62
CA ILE A 61 6.07 6.92 -8.90
C ILE A 61 7.29 6.44 -8.10
N SER A 62 7.14 5.37 -7.33
CA SER A 62 8.28 4.70 -6.70
C SER A 62 8.96 3.74 -7.69
N ILE A 63 10.29 3.81 -7.77
CA ILE A 63 11.12 2.93 -8.59
C ILE A 63 11.92 2.02 -7.66
N VAL A 64 11.32 0.91 -7.28
CA VAL A 64 11.81 0.07 -6.17
C VAL A 64 13.26 -0.41 -6.35
N ASN A 65 13.69 -0.69 -7.56
CA ASN A 65 15.03 -1.21 -7.83
C ASN A 65 16.08 -0.14 -8.19
N LYS A 66 15.74 1.15 -8.04
CA LYS A 66 16.65 2.26 -8.44
C LYS A 66 16.90 3.28 -7.35
N ASN A 67 16.38 3.06 -6.15
CA ASN A 67 16.49 4.01 -5.05
C ASN A 67 15.95 5.41 -5.39
N LYS A 68 14.92 5.48 -6.23
CA LYS A 68 14.40 6.73 -6.78
C LYS A 68 12.88 6.82 -6.66
N ILE A 69 12.42 8.05 -6.52
CA ILE A 69 11.02 8.43 -6.70
C ILE A 69 10.97 9.41 -7.86
N LEU A 70 10.02 9.23 -8.76
CA LEU A 70 9.81 10.12 -9.90
C LEU A 70 8.57 10.98 -9.68
N LYS A 71 8.64 12.23 -10.15
CA LYS A 71 7.48 13.11 -10.35
C LYS A 71 7.29 13.30 -11.85
N TYR A 72 6.21 12.81 -12.41
CA TYR A 72 5.80 13.12 -13.77
C TYR A 72 4.84 14.30 -13.75
N ILE A 73 5.12 15.32 -14.55
CA ILE A 73 4.31 16.52 -14.72
C ILE A 73 3.57 16.39 -16.06
N PRO A 74 2.26 16.06 -16.04
CA PRO A 74 1.53 15.79 -17.28
C PRO A 74 1.48 16.99 -18.25
N ASP A 75 1.34 18.19 -17.73
CA ASP A 75 1.23 19.43 -18.54
C ASP A 75 2.52 19.72 -19.32
N ASP A 76 3.67 19.42 -18.75
CA ASP A 76 4.98 19.65 -19.35
C ASP A 76 5.52 18.41 -20.09
N ASP A 77 4.91 17.25 -19.89
CA ASP A 77 5.37 15.93 -20.35
C ASP A 77 6.80 15.60 -19.88
N VAL A 78 7.12 15.90 -18.60
CA VAL A 78 8.48 15.79 -18.04
C VAL A 78 8.50 14.92 -16.79
N PHE A 79 9.52 14.07 -16.69
CA PHE A 79 9.88 13.36 -15.47
C PHE A 79 10.96 14.10 -14.70
N LYS A 80 10.70 14.41 -13.43
CA LYS A 80 11.72 14.84 -12.46
C LYS A 80 12.14 13.62 -11.64
N ILE A 81 13.43 13.50 -11.38
CA ILE A 81 14.02 12.33 -10.70
C ILE A 81 14.50 12.78 -9.32
N LEU A 82 14.04 12.12 -8.27
CA LEU A 82 14.48 12.34 -6.90
C LEU A 82 15.21 11.07 -6.44
N GLU A 83 16.46 11.22 -6.02
CA GLU A 83 17.23 10.14 -5.43
C GLU A 83 17.08 10.14 -3.92
N LEU A 84 16.79 8.98 -3.34
CA LEU A 84 16.68 8.86 -1.89
C LEU A 84 18.07 8.90 -1.23
N PRO A 85 18.17 9.44 0.00
CA PRO A 85 19.43 9.70 0.66
C PRO A 85 20.30 8.46 0.91
N GLU A 86 19.64 7.32 1.19
CA GLU A 86 20.30 6.09 1.53
C GLU A 86 20.16 5.05 0.42
N ARG A 87 21.24 4.31 0.17
CA ARG A 87 21.23 3.20 -0.79
C ARG A 87 20.36 2.07 -0.30
N ASP A 88 19.91 1.26 -1.23
CA ASP A 88 19.10 0.06 -0.96
C ASP A 88 17.79 0.34 -0.23
N SER A 89 17.30 1.59 -0.32
CA SER A 89 16.05 2.01 0.32
C SER A 89 14.83 1.22 -0.17
N LEU A 90 14.84 0.73 -1.41
CA LEU A 90 13.72 0.02 -2.03
C LEU A 90 12.39 0.78 -1.79
N PRO A 91 12.23 2.00 -2.32
CA PRO A 91 11.00 2.77 -2.10
C PRO A 91 9.80 2.01 -2.64
N PHE A 92 8.76 1.86 -1.80
CA PHE A 92 7.60 1.06 -2.17
C PHE A 92 6.33 1.89 -2.19
N ALA A 93 5.64 2.07 -1.05
CA ALA A 93 4.40 2.82 -0.99
C ALA A 93 4.61 4.33 -1.09
N LEU A 94 3.61 5.01 -1.63
CA LEU A 94 3.48 6.47 -1.65
C LEU A 94 2.12 6.85 -1.11
N SER A 95 2.05 7.95 -0.35
CA SER A 95 0.81 8.58 0.08
C SER A 95 1.04 10.08 0.20
N ILE A 96 -0.04 10.85 0.36
CA ILE A 96 0.02 12.30 0.44
C ILE A 96 -0.65 12.77 1.73
N ASP A 97 -0.01 13.67 2.47
CA ASP A 97 -0.59 14.30 3.65
C ASP A 97 -1.44 15.53 3.30
N SER A 98 -2.09 16.14 4.29
CA SER A 98 -2.93 17.31 4.08
C SER A 98 -2.15 18.55 3.62
N ASP A 99 -0.85 18.62 3.87
CA ASP A 99 0.04 19.70 3.44
C ASP A 99 0.58 19.48 2.01
N GLY A 100 0.29 18.32 1.41
CA GLY A 100 0.70 17.96 0.07
C GLY A 100 2.08 17.30 0.01
N ASN A 101 2.71 16.96 1.14
CA ASN A 101 3.97 16.23 1.14
C ASN A 101 3.76 14.79 0.68
N ILE A 102 4.73 14.28 -0.07
CA ILE A 102 4.70 12.91 -0.59
C ILE A 102 5.45 11.99 0.36
N TRP A 103 4.70 11.22 1.12
CA TRP A 103 5.26 10.24 2.04
C TRP A 103 5.58 8.94 1.30
N TYR A 104 6.66 8.28 1.74
CA TYR A 104 7.12 7.03 1.14
C TYR A 104 7.63 6.05 2.21
N THR A 105 7.53 4.76 1.90
CA THR A 105 8.22 3.72 2.65
C THR A 105 9.54 3.37 1.97
N ALA A 106 10.59 3.14 2.78
CA ALA A 106 11.91 2.67 2.37
C ALA A 106 12.11 1.26 2.91
N THR A 107 11.43 0.31 2.26
CA THR A 107 11.26 -1.08 2.71
C THR A 107 12.57 -1.80 2.96
N GLY A 108 13.57 -1.54 2.10
CA GLY A 108 14.87 -2.22 2.18
C GLY A 108 15.71 -1.87 3.41
N ILE A 109 15.46 -0.70 4.01
CA ILE A 109 16.22 -0.18 5.16
C ILE A 109 15.35 0.03 6.41
N GLY A 110 14.07 -0.37 6.35
CA GLY A 110 13.14 -0.27 7.48
C GLY A 110 12.82 1.17 7.90
N LYS A 111 12.81 2.11 6.94
CA LYS A 111 12.55 3.53 7.16
C LYS A 111 11.34 4.01 6.36
N PHE A 112 10.94 5.24 6.62
CA PHE A 112 9.94 5.97 5.85
C PHE A 112 10.24 7.47 5.95
N GLY A 113 9.55 8.27 5.19
CA GLY A 113 9.76 9.72 5.21
C GLY A 113 8.84 10.43 4.23
N TYR A 114 9.11 11.71 4.02
CA TYR A 114 8.37 12.49 3.04
C TYR A 114 9.28 13.39 2.21
N ILE A 115 8.76 13.80 1.09
CA ILE A 115 9.34 14.73 0.13
C ILE A 115 8.43 15.96 0.10
N ASP A 116 8.99 17.15 0.35
CA ASP A 116 8.32 18.40 0.01
C ASP A 116 8.25 18.53 -1.52
N PRO A 117 7.06 18.56 -2.13
CA PRO A 117 6.92 18.55 -3.59
C PRO A 117 7.41 19.83 -4.27
N ASN A 118 7.56 20.94 -3.53
CA ASN A 118 8.00 22.23 -4.03
C ASN A 118 9.53 22.37 -3.98
N GLU A 119 10.13 22.03 -2.84
CA GLU A 119 11.56 22.18 -2.60
C GLU A 119 12.34 20.92 -3.01
N GLY A 120 11.69 19.76 -3.11
CA GLY A 120 12.34 18.46 -3.32
C GLY A 120 13.13 18.00 -2.09
N LYS A 121 12.94 18.64 -0.94
CA LYS A 121 13.59 18.29 0.30
C LYS A 121 13.03 16.99 0.85
N ILE A 122 13.93 16.08 1.25
CA ILE A 122 13.58 14.79 1.81
C ILE A 122 13.80 14.80 3.32
N THR A 123 12.76 14.44 4.07
CA THR A 123 12.84 14.18 5.51
C THR A 123 12.61 12.69 5.72
N GLN A 124 13.45 12.06 6.54
CA GLN A 124 13.40 10.61 6.75
C GLN A 124 13.34 10.29 8.25
N TYR A 125 12.50 9.34 8.62
CA TYR A 125 12.30 8.88 9.98
C TYR A 125 12.80 7.44 10.15
N SER A 126 13.30 7.15 11.35
CA SER A 126 13.69 5.80 11.76
C SER A 126 13.46 5.62 13.24
N LYS A 127 13.11 4.39 13.65
CA LYS A 127 13.15 3.96 15.05
C LYS A 127 14.58 3.55 15.43
N GLU A 128 14.83 3.40 16.75
CA GLU A 128 16.05 2.72 17.24
C GLU A 128 16.16 1.30 16.66
N ILE A 129 15.03 0.59 16.56
CA ILE A 129 14.91 -0.67 15.83
C ILE A 129 14.18 -0.34 14.53
N PRO A 130 14.77 -0.57 13.35
CA PRO A 130 14.11 -0.33 12.07
C PRO A 130 12.76 -1.06 11.97
N LEU A 131 11.83 -0.50 11.19
CA LEU A 131 10.60 -1.17 10.85
C LEU A 131 10.91 -2.44 10.02
N ASP A 132 10.18 -3.50 10.24
CA ASP A 132 10.42 -4.76 9.50
C ASP A 132 9.54 -4.84 8.24
N GLY A 133 10.11 -4.43 7.11
CA GLY A 133 9.45 -4.44 5.81
C GLY A 133 8.26 -3.48 5.72
N PRO A 134 8.43 -2.16 5.93
CA PRO A 134 7.34 -1.21 5.76
C PRO A 134 6.95 -1.14 4.27
N GLU A 135 5.74 -1.61 3.92
CA GLU A 135 5.31 -1.73 2.53
C GLU A 135 4.03 -0.97 2.19
N PHE A 136 3.30 -0.51 3.18
CA PHE A 136 2.13 0.32 2.97
C PHE A 136 2.05 1.42 4.02
N LEU A 137 1.51 2.59 3.64
CA LEU A 137 1.26 3.67 4.58
C LEU A 137 0.00 4.46 4.19
N LEU A 138 -0.67 4.99 5.20
CA LEU A 138 -1.82 5.88 5.05
C LEU A 138 -1.95 6.80 6.28
N PHE A 139 -2.81 7.82 6.18
CA PHE A 139 -3.03 8.80 7.25
C PHE A 139 -4.40 8.61 7.88
N ASP A 140 -4.46 8.76 9.20
CA ASP A 140 -5.74 8.94 9.90
C ASP A 140 -6.17 10.43 9.87
N LYS A 141 -7.37 10.69 10.37
CA LYS A 141 -7.95 12.05 10.44
C LYS A 141 -7.16 13.03 11.32
N ASN A 142 -6.22 12.55 12.12
CA ASN A 142 -5.35 13.33 13.00
C ASN A 142 -3.92 13.43 12.44
N GLU A 143 -3.72 13.10 11.16
CA GLU A 143 -2.43 13.11 10.45
C GLU A 143 -1.40 12.16 11.06
N ASN A 144 -1.81 11.15 11.83
CA ASN A 144 -0.89 10.08 12.19
C ASN A 144 -0.68 9.17 10.98
N VAL A 145 0.56 8.72 10.81
CA VAL A 145 0.95 7.78 9.76
C VAL A 145 0.78 6.36 10.26
N TRP A 146 0.01 5.56 9.55
CA TRP A 146 -0.14 4.14 9.80
C TRP A 146 0.64 3.35 8.76
N ILE A 147 1.48 2.42 9.21
CA ILE A 147 2.43 1.69 8.38
C ILE A 147 2.21 0.20 8.57
N ALA A 148 2.04 -0.55 7.48
CA ALA A 148 2.06 -2.01 7.51
C ALA A 148 3.51 -2.49 7.48
N GLU A 149 3.93 -3.19 8.53
CA GLU A 149 5.21 -3.88 8.60
C GLU A 149 5.03 -5.32 8.05
N HIS A 150 5.16 -5.45 6.74
CA HIS A 150 4.82 -6.68 6.03
C HIS A 150 5.54 -7.91 6.58
N THR A 151 6.86 -7.85 6.74
CA THR A 151 7.65 -8.95 7.29
C THR A 151 7.70 -8.95 8.83
N GLY A 152 7.30 -7.86 9.46
CA GLY A 152 7.26 -7.68 10.91
C GLY A 152 5.94 -8.10 11.56
N THR A 153 4.98 -8.56 10.78
CA THR A 153 3.65 -8.97 11.27
C THR A 153 3.02 -7.96 12.22
N ALA A 154 3.03 -6.70 11.83
CA ALA A 154 2.51 -5.60 12.64
C ALA A 154 1.96 -4.46 11.78
N ILE A 155 1.14 -3.62 12.41
CA ILE A 155 0.86 -2.28 11.96
C ILE A 155 1.47 -1.29 12.97
N THR A 156 2.13 -0.26 12.47
CA THR A 156 2.77 0.74 13.33
C THR A 156 2.14 2.11 13.07
N LYS A 157 1.73 2.76 14.15
CA LYS A 157 1.31 4.16 14.15
C LYS A 157 2.49 5.05 14.47
N PHE A 158 2.66 6.11 13.69
CA PHE A 158 3.63 7.17 13.94
C PHE A 158 2.92 8.51 14.05
N ASN A 159 3.21 9.24 15.13
CA ASN A 159 2.76 10.62 15.27
C ASN A 159 3.89 11.56 14.81
N PRO A 160 3.72 12.31 13.70
CA PRO A 160 4.80 13.14 13.15
C PRO A 160 5.11 14.38 14.00
N VAL A 161 4.19 14.84 14.85
CA VAL A 161 4.40 16.01 15.71
C VAL A 161 5.21 15.64 16.94
N LEU A 162 4.92 14.47 17.54
CA LEU A 162 5.59 13.99 18.75
C LEU A 162 6.78 13.07 18.43
N GLU A 163 6.93 12.66 17.18
CA GLU A 163 7.88 11.66 16.69
C GLU A 163 7.82 10.34 17.50
N THR A 164 6.62 9.94 17.90
CA THR A 164 6.39 8.74 18.70
C THR A 164 5.81 7.61 17.86
N PHE A 165 6.18 6.39 18.23
CA PHE A 165 5.75 5.16 17.57
C PHE A 165 4.93 4.28 18.51
N GLU A 166 3.86 3.71 17.98
CA GLU A 166 3.05 2.69 18.64
C GLU A 166 2.95 1.48 17.70
N LYS A 167 3.43 0.32 18.15
CA LYS A 167 3.41 -0.92 17.37
C LYS A 167 2.28 -1.82 17.86
N ILE A 168 1.43 -2.22 16.95
CA ILE A 168 0.33 -3.16 17.13
C ILE A 168 0.73 -4.48 16.46
N SER A 169 1.03 -5.51 17.25
CA SER A 169 1.38 -6.83 16.71
C SER A 169 0.13 -7.53 16.21
N VAL A 170 0.22 -8.11 15.03
CA VAL A 170 -0.83 -8.97 14.47
C VAL A 170 -0.62 -10.38 15.07
N PRO A 171 -1.69 -11.05 15.57
CA PRO A 171 -1.55 -12.32 16.29
C PRO A 171 -0.95 -13.44 15.46
N ASP A 172 -1.36 -13.57 14.19
CA ASP A 172 -0.82 -14.60 13.31
C ASP A 172 0.51 -14.16 12.70
N GLU A 173 1.58 -14.90 13.04
CA GLU A 173 2.95 -14.61 12.60
C GLU A 173 3.15 -14.78 11.08
N GLU A 174 2.24 -15.42 10.39
CA GLU A 174 2.27 -15.62 8.93
C GLU A 174 1.41 -14.59 8.18
N SER A 175 0.77 -13.64 8.87
CA SER A 175 -0.23 -12.74 8.30
C SER A 175 0.27 -11.88 7.15
N LEU A 176 1.51 -11.40 7.18
CA LEU A 176 2.10 -10.48 6.22
C LEU A 176 1.16 -9.29 5.91
N PRO A 177 0.94 -8.35 6.87
CA PRO A 177 0.03 -7.23 6.68
C PRO A 177 0.45 -6.37 5.49
N PHE A 178 -0.51 -5.94 4.65
CA PHE A 178 -0.20 -5.16 3.47
C PHE A 178 -1.18 -3.99 3.28
N GLY A 179 -1.98 -3.99 2.21
CA GLY A 179 -2.90 -2.90 1.92
C GLY A 179 -3.84 -2.59 3.07
N MET A 180 -3.96 -1.33 3.42
CA MET A 180 -4.80 -0.86 4.53
C MET A 180 -5.81 0.17 4.05
N THR A 181 -6.90 0.30 4.79
CA THR A 181 -7.89 1.36 4.61
C THR A 181 -8.60 1.65 5.92
N PHE A 182 -9.23 2.84 6.03
CA PHE A 182 -10.12 3.14 7.15
C PHE A 182 -11.58 2.88 6.77
N ASP A 183 -12.36 2.40 7.72
CA ASP A 183 -13.81 2.48 7.60
C ASP A 183 -14.35 3.84 8.07
N ARG A 184 -15.68 4.01 7.98
CA ARG A 184 -16.35 5.25 8.40
C ARG A 184 -16.28 5.55 9.90
N TYR A 185 -15.86 4.58 10.71
CA TYR A 185 -15.72 4.72 12.17
C TYR A 185 -14.28 5.02 12.58
N GLY A 186 -13.33 4.92 11.63
CA GLY A 186 -11.90 5.12 11.88
C GLY A 186 -11.16 3.84 12.28
N ASN A 187 -11.80 2.68 12.17
CA ASN A 187 -11.09 1.42 12.31
C ASN A 187 -10.17 1.19 11.12
N ILE A 188 -9.01 0.59 11.37
CA ILE A 188 -8.02 0.26 10.35
C ILE A 188 -8.26 -1.18 9.89
N TRP A 189 -8.58 -1.33 8.62
CA TRP A 189 -8.68 -2.61 7.95
C TRP A 189 -7.40 -2.88 7.18
N PHE A 190 -6.88 -4.09 7.25
CA PHE A 190 -5.65 -4.48 6.56
C PHE A 190 -5.75 -5.88 5.98
N ALA A 191 -5.13 -6.05 4.83
CA ALA A 191 -5.00 -7.34 4.16
C ALA A 191 -3.97 -8.20 4.89
N GLN A 192 -4.26 -9.49 5.02
CA GLN A 192 -3.33 -10.51 5.52
C GLN A 192 -2.99 -11.45 4.37
N HIS A 193 -1.84 -11.24 3.77
CA HIS A 193 -1.49 -11.68 2.42
C HIS A 193 -1.63 -13.18 2.16
N VAL A 194 -1.28 -14.03 3.13
CA VAL A 194 -1.11 -15.48 2.88
C VAL A 194 -1.97 -16.38 3.78
N ILE A 195 -2.79 -15.80 4.65
CA ILE A 195 -3.58 -16.57 5.61
C ILE A 195 -5.10 -16.50 5.37
N ASP A 196 -5.52 -16.08 4.18
CA ASP A 196 -6.93 -15.96 3.79
C ASP A 196 -7.79 -15.25 4.83
N SER A 197 -7.27 -14.14 5.34
CA SER A 197 -7.91 -13.32 6.37
C SER A 197 -7.75 -11.84 6.07
N ILE A 198 -8.63 -11.05 6.68
CA ILE A 198 -8.47 -9.60 6.80
C ILE A 198 -8.43 -9.25 8.28
N GLY A 199 -7.56 -8.31 8.65
CA GLY A 199 -7.50 -7.78 10.00
C GLY A 199 -8.30 -6.49 10.12
N VAL A 200 -8.84 -6.24 11.31
CA VAL A 200 -9.41 -4.96 11.68
C VAL A 200 -8.93 -4.57 13.07
N TYR A 201 -8.44 -3.34 13.19
CA TYR A 201 -8.00 -2.75 14.45
C TYR A 201 -8.86 -1.53 14.78
N ASP A 202 -9.44 -1.53 15.98
CA ASP A 202 -10.16 -0.42 16.57
C ASP A 202 -9.20 0.37 17.48
N PRO A 203 -8.73 1.56 17.08
CA PRO A 203 -7.78 2.33 17.88
C PRO A 203 -8.39 2.94 19.13
N ASP A 204 -9.72 3.12 19.18
CA ASP A 204 -10.39 3.69 20.35
C ASP A 204 -10.47 2.69 21.50
N ASN A 205 -10.59 1.39 21.19
CA ASN A 205 -10.69 0.31 22.17
C ASN A 205 -9.42 -0.54 22.27
N ASN A 206 -8.40 -0.29 21.45
CA ASN A 206 -7.20 -1.12 21.31
C ASN A 206 -7.55 -2.60 21.08
N ASP A 207 -8.50 -2.85 20.18
CA ASP A 207 -9.03 -4.18 19.88
C ASP A 207 -8.69 -4.57 18.43
N LEU A 208 -8.01 -5.71 18.27
CA LEU A 208 -7.63 -6.26 16.98
C LEU A 208 -8.34 -7.58 16.76
N LYS A 209 -8.97 -7.73 15.61
CA LYS A 209 -9.63 -8.95 15.17
C LYS A 209 -9.14 -9.40 13.81
N GLU A 210 -9.05 -10.69 13.63
CA GLU A 210 -8.78 -11.36 12.36
C GLU A 210 -10.06 -12.03 11.88
N ILE A 211 -10.43 -11.77 10.63
CA ILE A 211 -11.67 -12.24 10.03
C ILE A 211 -11.31 -13.12 8.85
N PRO A 212 -11.50 -14.44 8.96
CA PRO A 212 -11.24 -15.35 7.86
C PRO A 212 -12.20 -15.08 6.70
N ILE A 213 -11.67 -15.19 5.49
CA ILE A 213 -12.49 -15.15 4.28
C ILE A 213 -12.71 -16.57 3.76
N PRO A 214 -13.85 -16.84 3.09
CA PRO A 214 -14.20 -18.20 2.67
C PRO A 214 -13.45 -18.71 1.44
N THR A 215 -12.66 -17.89 0.77
CA THR A 215 -11.86 -18.31 -0.39
C THR A 215 -10.50 -18.78 0.06
N GLU A 216 -10.17 -20.06 -0.16
CA GLU A 216 -8.84 -20.60 0.07
C GLU A 216 -7.86 -20.11 -1.01
N GLY A 217 -6.62 -19.77 -0.60
CA GLY A 217 -5.58 -19.27 -1.47
C GLY A 217 -5.93 -17.93 -2.12
N SER A 218 -6.66 -17.08 -1.44
CA SER A 218 -7.21 -15.83 -1.97
C SER A 218 -6.16 -14.78 -2.31
N PHE A 219 -5.07 -14.73 -1.55
CA PHE A 219 -3.99 -13.77 -1.66
C PHE A 219 -4.51 -12.32 -1.70
N ILE A 220 -5.04 -11.86 -0.56
CA ILE A 220 -5.56 -10.49 -0.43
C ILE A 220 -4.38 -9.51 -0.40
N GLN A 221 -4.38 -8.55 -1.31
CA GLN A 221 -3.29 -7.59 -1.40
C GLN A 221 -3.74 -6.16 -1.10
N PHE A 222 -4.87 -5.75 -1.67
CA PHE A 222 -5.33 -4.37 -1.58
C PHE A 222 -6.71 -4.27 -0.98
N MET A 223 -6.87 -3.20 -0.21
CA MET A 223 -8.13 -2.80 0.38
C MET A 223 -8.37 -1.32 0.13
N THR A 224 -9.62 -0.94 0.05
CA THR A 224 -10.04 0.46 -0.04
C THR A 224 -11.41 0.62 0.58
N SER A 225 -11.78 1.84 0.95
CA SER A 225 -13.14 2.18 1.36
C SER A 225 -13.81 3.07 0.33
N ASP A 226 -15.10 2.87 0.13
CA ASP A 226 -15.90 3.77 -0.69
C ASP A 226 -16.33 5.02 0.11
N LYS A 227 -16.97 5.98 -0.57
CA LYS A 227 -17.47 7.21 0.05
C LYS A 227 -18.45 7.03 1.21
N ASN A 228 -19.00 5.82 1.38
CA ASN A 228 -19.89 5.48 2.49
C ASN A 228 -19.12 4.76 3.61
N GLY A 229 -17.80 4.60 3.46
CA GLY A 229 -16.93 3.88 4.40
C GLY A 229 -17.10 2.35 4.36
N LYS A 230 -17.69 1.82 3.27
CA LYS A 230 -17.76 0.37 3.05
C LYS A 230 -16.39 -0.11 2.57
N VAL A 231 -15.86 -1.14 3.20
CA VAL A 231 -14.56 -1.70 2.88
C VAL A 231 -14.66 -2.71 1.74
N TRP A 232 -13.75 -2.59 0.78
CA TRP A 232 -13.58 -3.46 -0.37
C TRP A 232 -12.18 -4.05 -0.37
N PHE A 233 -12.03 -5.29 -0.81
CA PHE A 233 -10.74 -5.95 -0.95
C PHE A 233 -10.68 -6.81 -2.20
N VAL A 234 -9.45 -7.04 -2.70
CA VAL A 234 -9.21 -7.83 -3.91
C VAL A 234 -8.58 -9.16 -3.50
N GLU A 235 -9.21 -10.25 -3.90
CA GLU A 235 -8.65 -11.59 -3.87
C GLU A 235 -7.94 -11.85 -5.20
N GLN A 236 -6.64 -11.67 -5.20
CA GLN A 236 -5.85 -11.68 -6.43
C GLN A 236 -5.84 -13.06 -7.09
N GLU A 237 -5.57 -14.11 -6.33
CA GLU A 237 -5.58 -15.49 -6.84
C GLU A 237 -7.00 -16.02 -7.01
N GLY A 238 -7.94 -15.55 -6.19
CA GLY A 238 -9.36 -15.86 -6.31
C GLY A 238 -10.06 -15.20 -7.49
N ASN A 239 -9.42 -14.17 -8.11
CA ASN A 239 -10.01 -13.34 -9.17
C ASN A 239 -11.39 -12.78 -8.77
N LYS A 240 -11.50 -12.29 -7.53
CA LYS A 240 -12.74 -11.79 -6.93
C LYS A 240 -12.55 -10.42 -6.30
N LEU A 241 -13.65 -9.69 -6.20
CA LEU A 241 -13.76 -8.48 -5.41
C LEU A 241 -14.69 -8.75 -4.23
N GLY A 242 -14.12 -8.71 -3.03
CA GLY A 242 -14.86 -8.89 -1.78
C GLY A 242 -15.27 -7.57 -1.13
N THR A 243 -16.30 -7.59 -0.33
CA THR A 243 -16.72 -6.45 0.48
C THR A 243 -17.05 -6.87 1.90
N VAL A 244 -16.77 -5.99 2.85
CA VAL A 244 -17.18 -6.14 4.24
C VAL A 244 -18.47 -5.33 4.47
N ASN A 245 -19.51 -5.99 4.96
CA ASN A 245 -20.68 -5.30 5.48
C ASN A 245 -20.49 -5.10 6.99
N ILE A 246 -20.26 -3.86 7.39
CA ILE A 246 -20.26 -3.51 8.81
C ILE A 246 -21.72 -3.40 9.24
N ILE A 247 -22.19 -4.38 10.01
CA ILE A 247 -23.57 -4.38 10.53
C ILE A 247 -23.56 -3.61 11.83
N GLU A 248 -24.25 -2.48 11.87
CA GLU A 248 -24.57 -1.81 13.14
C GLU A 248 -25.59 -2.67 13.89
N ILE A 249 -25.18 -3.28 14.97
CA ILE A 249 -26.14 -3.83 15.94
C ILE A 249 -26.68 -2.63 16.72
N PRO A 250 -27.98 -2.32 16.68
CA PRO A 250 -28.53 -1.23 17.49
C PRO A 250 -28.34 -1.58 18.96
N VAL A 251 -27.36 -0.97 19.58
CA VAL A 251 -27.05 -1.19 21.00
C VAL A 251 -28.04 -0.43 21.84
N ASN A 252 -28.82 -1.17 22.65
CA ASN A 252 -29.50 -0.62 23.80
C ASN A 252 -28.42 -0.24 24.84
N ILE A 253 -28.37 1.05 25.19
CA ILE A 253 -27.34 1.77 25.93
C ILE A 253 -26.90 1.01 27.18
N SER A 254 -25.84 0.22 27.12
CA SER A 254 -24.95 -0.16 28.24
C SER A 254 -23.84 -1.17 27.93
N GLN A 255 -23.61 -1.60 26.69
CA GLN A 255 -22.55 -2.57 26.39
C GLN A 255 -21.80 -2.26 25.09
N VAL A 256 -20.50 -2.31 25.20
CA VAL A 256 -19.41 -2.39 24.22
C VAL A 256 -19.86 -2.66 22.76
N LYS A 257 -19.41 -1.79 21.85
CA LYS A 257 -19.45 -2.04 20.38
C LYS A 257 -18.64 -3.28 20.06
N THR A 258 -19.29 -4.39 19.83
CA THR A 258 -18.69 -5.59 19.27
C THR A 258 -18.98 -5.60 17.77
N ILE A 259 -17.95 -5.73 16.95
CA ILE A 259 -18.08 -6.08 15.54
C ILE A 259 -18.43 -7.56 15.52
N ASP A 260 -19.73 -7.88 15.47
CA ASP A 260 -20.20 -9.25 15.40
C ASP A 260 -20.78 -9.51 14.01
N SER A 261 -20.28 -10.54 13.35
CA SER A 261 -20.60 -11.05 12.02
C SER A 261 -20.47 -10.08 10.83
N THR A 262 -19.48 -10.32 10.04
CA THR A 262 -19.24 -9.73 8.72
C THR A 262 -19.86 -10.63 7.65
N GLU A 263 -20.75 -10.09 6.83
CA GLU A 263 -21.21 -10.76 5.61
C GLU A 263 -20.26 -10.34 4.46
N ILE A 264 -19.50 -11.30 3.92
CA ILE A 264 -18.61 -11.07 2.77
C ILE A 264 -19.43 -11.32 1.49
N LYS A 265 -19.49 -10.30 0.61
CA LYS A 265 -20.13 -10.41 -0.71
C LYS A 265 -19.09 -10.34 -1.80
N TYR A 266 -19.25 -11.19 -2.80
CA TYR A 266 -18.34 -11.29 -3.94
C TYR A 266 -18.97 -10.79 -5.23
N THR A 267 -18.12 -10.19 -6.08
CA THR A 267 -18.43 -9.91 -7.48
C THR A 267 -17.30 -10.48 -8.31
N GLU A 268 -17.59 -11.41 -9.20
CA GLU A 268 -16.60 -12.00 -10.09
C GLU A 268 -16.10 -10.97 -11.12
N ILE A 269 -14.77 -10.88 -11.28
CA ILE A 269 -14.14 -10.03 -12.30
C ILE A 269 -13.93 -10.90 -13.55
N THR A 270 -14.73 -10.69 -14.58
CA THR A 270 -14.71 -11.54 -15.80
C THR A 270 -13.66 -11.14 -16.85
N SER A 271 -12.76 -10.18 -16.55
CA SER A 271 -11.76 -9.74 -17.53
C SER A 271 -10.37 -10.30 -17.25
N PRO A 272 -9.82 -11.16 -18.14
CA PRO A 272 -8.51 -11.82 -17.92
C PRO A 272 -7.30 -10.89 -18.06
N LEU A 273 -7.46 -9.66 -18.52
CA LEU A 273 -6.35 -8.72 -18.75
C LEU A 273 -5.83 -8.05 -17.44
N ILE A 274 -6.65 -7.99 -16.40
CA ILE A 274 -6.27 -7.40 -15.11
C ILE A 274 -5.50 -8.40 -14.26
N ALA A 275 -5.82 -9.69 -14.34
CA ALA A 275 -5.18 -10.75 -13.58
C ALA A 275 -3.71 -10.98 -13.93
N LEU A 276 -3.33 -10.89 -15.20
CA LEU A 276 -1.98 -11.19 -15.68
C LEU A 276 -0.89 -10.20 -15.25
N GLY A 277 -1.22 -8.92 -15.03
CA GLY A 277 -0.25 -7.89 -14.61
C GLY A 277 0.18 -8.00 -13.16
N ILE A 278 -0.68 -8.54 -12.30
CA ILE A 278 -0.50 -8.57 -10.85
C ILE A 278 0.28 -9.82 -10.41
N ILE A 279 0.09 -10.95 -11.09
CA ILE A 279 0.66 -12.26 -10.71
C ILE A 279 2.19 -12.29 -10.77
N PHE A 280 2.81 -11.66 -11.76
CA PHE A 280 4.26 -11.75 -11.97
C PHE A 280 5.10 -10.99 -10.95
N THR A 281 4.59 -9.89 -10.38
CA THR A 281 5.34 -9.08 -9.40
C THR A 281 5.35 -9.71 -8.02
N ALA A 282 4.24 -10.31 -7.60
CA ALA A 282 4.11 -10.92 -6.28
C ALA A 282 4.95 -12.21 -6.12
N LEU A 283 4.96 -13.10 -7.11
CA LEU A 283 5.70 -14.37 -7.06
C LEU A 283 7.22 -14.18 -6.95
N PHE A 284 7.80 -13.17 -7.60
CA PHE A 284 9.24 -12.89 -7.48
C PHE A 284 9.61 -12.33 -6.11
N TYR A 285 8.72 -11.56 -5.50
CA TYR A 285 8.98 -10.90 -4.22
C TYR A 285 8.83 -11.87 -3.04
N VAL A 286 7.78 -12.67 -3.01
CA VAL A 286 7.58 -13.73 -1.99
C VAL A 286 8.72 -14.74 -2.03
N LYS A 287 9.21 -15.10 -3.21
CA LYS A 287 10.37 -15.98 -3.35
C LYS A 287 11.65 -15.35 -2.79
N ALA A 288 11.88 -14.06 -3.02
CA ALA A 288 13.05 -13.34 -2.50
C ALA A 288 13.03 -13.24 -0.96
N ILE A 289 11.86 -13.02 -0.36
CA ILE A 289 11.68 -12.99 1.10
C ILE A 289 11.89 -14.38 1.70
N HIS A 290 11.32 -15.42 1.09
CA HIS A 290 11.47 -16.80 1.53
C HIS A 290 12.95 -17.26 1.46
N ASP A 291 13.66 -16.88 0.40
CA ASP A 291 15.08 -17.19 0.24
C ASP A 291 15.94 -16.43 1.26
N LYS A 292 15.59 -15.17 1.61
CA LYS A 292 16.27 -14.39 2.65
C LYS A 292 16.05 -14.98 4.05
N ARG A 293 14.83 -15.42 4.38
CA ARG A 293 14.53 -16.11 5.66
C ARG A 293 15.30 -17.42 5.78
N ARG A 294 15.36 -18.21 4.70
CA ARG A 294 16.13 -19.47 4.64
C ARG A 294 17.63 -19.24 4.80
N LEU A 295 18.17 -18.15 4.25
CA LEU A 295 19.57 -17.77 4.41
C LEU A 295 19.87 -17.37 5.86
N ASN A 296 19.00 -16.56 6.48
CA ASN A 296 19.16 -16.13 7.87
C ASN A 296 19.03 -17.30 8.87
N SER A 297 18.19 -18.29 8.60
CA SER A 297 18.09 -19.49 9.43
C SER A 297 19.33 -20.39 9.33
N LEU A 298 20.05 -20.37 8.20
CA LEU A 298 21.29 -21.11 7.97
C LEU A 298 22.52 -20.38 8.56
N ILE A 299 22.46 -19.08 8.77
CA ILE A 299 23.55 -18.29 9.38
C ILE A 299 23.47 -18.34 10.92
N ASN A 300 22.26 -18.57 11.47
CA ASN A 300 22.02 -18.61 12.92
C ASN A 300 21.95 -20.05 13.48
N SER A 301 22.19 -21.07 12.66
CA SER A 301 22.37 -22.47 13.02
C SER A 301 23.86 -22.87 12.96
#